data_877999282c82bbc7f029d0be48d7f3f7
#
_entry.id   877999282c82bbc7f029d0be48d7f3f7
#
_cell.length_a   1.000
_cell.length_b   1.000
_cell.length_c   1.000
_cell.angle_alpha   90.00
_cell.angle_beta   90.00
_cell.angle_gamma   90.00
#
_symmetry.space_group_name_H-M   'P 1'
#
loop_
_entity.id
_entity.type
_entity.pdbx_description
1 polymer ?
#
loop_
_entity_poly.entity_id
_entity_poly.type
_entity_poly.pdbx_seq_one_letter_code
_entity_poly.pdbx_strand_id
1 'polypeptide(L)'
;WTDKGTADQACLELLGRLRNKKIFLFGTAGFGGSEAYYQKILANVRTAIDASNTVVGEYMCQGRMPQAVRDRYVKMKEMPDAKPNLDALIENFDQALSHPDQEDLERLRRMITG
;
A
#
# COMPACT_ATOMS: atom_id res chain seq x y z
N TRP A 1 -4.36 -0.72 4.01
CA TRP A 1 -3.14 -1.51 4.14
C TRP A 1 -3.04 -2.53 3.03
N THR A 2 -1.89 -2.56 2.36
CA THR A 2 -1.61 -3.57 1.34
C THR A 2 -0.41 -4.41 1.77
N ASP A 3 -0.47 -5.69 1.45
CA ASP A 3 0.59 -6.65 1.71
C ASP A 3 0.73 -7.56 0.49
N LYS A 4 1.96 -7.95 0.18
CA LYS A 4 2.25 -8.85 -0.96
C LYS A 4 1.73 -8.33 -2.30
N GLY A 5 1.64 -7.01 -2.44
CA GLY A 5 1.26 -6.38 -3.71
C GLY A 5 -0.23 -6.29 -3.99
N THR A 6 -1.09 -6.54 -3.00
CA THR A 6 -2.55 -6.43 -3.16
C THR A 6 -3.23 -6.10 -1.83
N ALA A 7 -4.54 -5.88 -1.85
CA ALA A 7 -5.34 -5.68 -0.65
C ALA A 7 -5.51 -7.00 0.12
N ASP A 8 -5.95 -6.90 1.39
CA ASP A 8 -6.23 -8.08 2.18
C ASP A 8 -7.43 -8.87 1.64
N GLN A 9 -7.57 -10.12 2.08
CA GLN A 9 -8.60 -11.02 1.58
C GLN A 9 -10.02 -10.50 1.84
N ALA A 10 -10.27 -9.92 3.02
CA ALA A 10 -11.59 -9.38 3.35
C ALA A 10 -11.97 -8.22 2.44
N CYS A 11 -11.03 -7.34 2.12
CA CYS A 11 -11.24 -6.24 1.19
C CYS A 11 -11.52 -6.74 -0.23
N LEU A 12 -10.74 -7.72 -0.70
CA LEU A 12 -10.93 -8.31 -2.03
C LEU A 12 -12.30 -8.99 -2.16
N GLU A 13 -12.75 -9.68 -1.12
CA GLU A 13 -14.07 -10.30 -1.10
C GLU A 13 -15.19 -9.27 -1.17
N LEU A 14 -15.07 -8.18 -0.40
CA LEU A 14 -16.03 -7.09 -0.46
C LEU A 14 -16.11 -6.48 -1.86
N LEU A 15 -14.95 -6.18 -2.46
CA LEU A 15 -14.89 -5.62 -3.81
C LEU A 15 -15.53 -6.56 -4.84
N GLY A 16 -15.34 -7.86 -4.68
CA GLY A 16 -15.93 -8.86 -5.57
C GLY A 16 -17.46 -8.96 -5.50
N ARG A 17 -18.06 -8.44 -4.44
CA ARG A 17 -19.52 -8.43 -4.24
C ARG A 17 -20.21 -7.19 -4.77
N LEU A 18 -19.46 -6.12 -5.01
CA LEU A 18 -20.03 -4.84 -5.44
C LEU A 18 -20.47 -4.91 -6.90
N ARG A 19 -21.63 -4.31 -7.18
CA ARG A 19 -22.18 -4.23 -8.54
C ARG A 19 -22.78 -2.84 -8.77
N ASN A 20 -22.52 -2.27 -9.94
CA ASN A 20 -23.07 -0.98 -10.36
C ASN A 20 -22.77 0.17 -9.39
N LYS A 21 -21.55 0.17 -8.82
CA LYS A 21 -21.11 1.18 -7.84
C LYS A 21 -20.03 2.08 -8.41
N LYS A 22 -19.96 3.29 -7.89
CA LYS A 22 -18.82 4.17 -8.10
C LYS A 22 -17.84 3.93 -6.95
N ILE A 23 -16.60 3.62 -7.28
CA ILE A 23 -15.58 3.22 -6.30
C ILE A 23 -14.41 4.17 -6.35
N PHE A 24 -13.99 4.66 -5.20
CA PHE A 24 -12.73 5.36 -5.02
C PHE A 24 -11.79 4.44 -4.23
N LEU A 25 -10.67 4.05 -4.86
CA LEU A 25 -9.69 3.17 -4.21
C LEU A 25 -8.62 4.02 -3.53
N PHE A 26 -8.37 3.74 -2.26
CA PHE A 26 -7.25 4.34 -1.55
C PHE A 26 -6.65 3.33 -0.59
N GLY A 27 -5.36 3.47 -0.35
CA GLY A 27 -4.68 2.54 0.54
C GLY A 27 -3.28 2.99 0.87
N THR A 28 -2.60 2.16 1.66
CA THR A 28 -1.23 2.40 2.08
C THR A 28 -0.35 1.22 1.70
N ALA A 29 0.94 1.50 1.49
CA ALA A 29 1.96 0.49 1.28
C ALA A 29 3.21 0.87 2.08
N GLY A 30 3.93 -0.13 2.59
CA GLY A 30 5.13 0.10 3.37
C GLY A 30 6.26 0.72 2.56
N PHE A 31 6.34 0.42 1.26
CA PHE A 31 7.33 1.01 0.36
C PHE A 31 6.75 2.26 -0.29
N GLY A 32 7.45 3.38 -0.14
CA GLY A 32 7.01 4.66 -0.67
C GLY A 32 7.86 5.13 -1.84
N GLY A 33 7.45 6.26 -2.43
CA GLY A 33 8.25 6.99 -3.40
C GLY A 33 8.25 6.46 -4.83
N SER A 34 7.49 5.41 -5.15
CA SER A 34 7.40 4.87 -6.49
C SER A 34 5.96 4.82 -6.98
N GLU A 35 5.64 5.69 -7.93
CA GLU A 35 4.34 5.70 -8.59
C GLU A 35 4.08 4.38 -9.33
N ALA A 36 5.10 3.83 -9.99
CA ALA A 36 4.98 2.56 -10.71
C ALA A 36 4.60 1.41 -9.77
N TYR A 37 5.17 1.39 -8.56
CA TYR A 37 4.84 0.39 -7.55
C TYR A 37 3.40 0.51 -7.08
N TYR A 38 2.95 1.73 -6.80
CA TYR A 38 1.57 1.98 -6.41
C TYR A 38 0.59 1.59 -7.51
N GLN A 39 0.88 1.91 -8.76
CA GLN A 39 0.04 1.53 -9.90
C GLN A 39 -0.07 0.02 -10.06
N LYS A 40 1.01 -0.70 -9.80
CA LYS A 40 1.01 -2.17 -9.83
C LYS A 40 0.08 -2.76 -8.77
N ILE A 41 0.12 -2.22 -7.54
CA ILE A 41 -0.78 -2.65 -6.47
C ILE A 41 -2.24 -2.36 -6.83
N LEU A 42 -2.52 -1.16 -7.31
CA LEU A 42 -3.87 -0.77 -7.71
C LEU A 42 -4.40 -1.62 -8.86
N ALA A 43 -3.56 -1.95 -9.83
CA ALA A 43 -3.94 -2.85 -10.93
C ALA A 43 -4.34 -4.23 -10.41
N ASN A 44 -3.59 -4.77 -9.43
CA ASN A 44 -3.92 -6.05 -8.82
C ASN A 44 -5.26 -5.99 -8.07
N VAL A 45 -5.50 -4.91 -7.34
CA VAL A 45 -6.77 -4.72 -6.62
C VAL A 45 -7.94 -4.60 -7.59
N ARG A 46 -7.76 -3.86 -8.69
CA ARG A 46 -8.81 -3.70 -9.71
C ARG A 46 -9.26 -5.02 -10.33
N THR A 47 -8.42 -6.04 -10.36
CA THR A 47 -8.83 -7.35 -10.89
C THR A 47 -9.95 -8.00 -10.08
N ALA A 48 -10.13 -7.60 -8.81
CA ALA A 48 -11.21 -8.10 -7.96
C ALA A 48 -12.54 -7.36 -8.17
N ILE A 49 -12.53 -6.25 -8.92
CA ILE A 49 -13.70 -5.39 -9.10
C ILE A 49 -14.47 -5.81 -10.36
N ASP A 50 -15.76 -6.06 -10.22
CA ASP A 50 -16.61 -6.39 -11.35
C ASP A 50 -16.73 -5.22 -12.34
N ALA A 51 -16.81 -5.54 -13.63
CA ALA A 51 -16.85 -4.55 -14.70
C ALA A 51 -18.09 -3.63 -14.66
N SER A 52 -19.13 -4.01 -13.91
CA SER A 52 -20.30 -3.14 -13.71
C SER A 52 -20.02 -1.91 -12.86
N ASN A 53 -18.89 -1.92 -12.12
CA ASN A 53 -18.51 -0.81 -11.27
C ASN A 53 -17.64 0.19 -12.03
N THR A 54 -17.66 1.45 -11.57
CA THR A 54 -16.80 2.51 -12.12
C THR A 54 -15.81 2.95 -11.06
N VAL A 55 -14.52 2.83 -11.36
CA VAL A 55 -13.46 3.37 -10.49
C VAL A 55 -13.30 4.85 -10.81
N VAL A 56 -13.76 5.71 -9.90
CA VAL A 56 -13.79 7.17 -10.11
C VAL A 56 -12.50 7.85 -9.70
N GLY A 57 -11.64 7.19 -8.94
CA GLY A 57 -10.36 7.73 -8.53
C GLY A 57 -9.56 6.73 -7.73
N GLU A 58 -8.26 7.00 -7.62
CA GLU A 58 -7.31 6.12 -6.91
C GLU A 58 -6.27 6.97 -6.19
N TYR A 59 -5.86 6.52 -5.00
CA TYR A 59 -4.82 7.19 -4.22
C TYR A 59 -4.05 6.17 -3.39
N MET A 60 -2.74 6.26 -3.40
CA MET A 60 -1.86 5.47 -2.53
C MET A 60 -0.86 6.36 -1.83
N CYS A 61 -0.55 6.03 -0.59
CA CYS A 61 0.52 6.68 0.15
C CYS A 61 1.30 5.65 0.95
N GLN A 62 2.42 6.08 1.52
CA GLN A 62 3.20 5.21 2.39
C GLN A 62 2.46 5.00 3.71
N GLY A 63 2.61 3.83 4.29
CA GLY A 63 2.01 3.49 5.58
C GLY A 63 2.99 2.77 6.48
N ARG A 64 2.78 2.92 7.80
CA ARG A 64 3.61 2.28 8.81
C ARG A 64 3.48 0.76 8.76
N MET A 65 4.61 0.07 8.80
CA MET A 65 4.66 -1.38 8.86
C MET A 65 4.74 -1.87 10.33
N PRO A 66 4.31 -3.13 10.62
CA PRO A 66 4.49 -3.70 11.95
C PRO A 66 5.97 -3.80 12.35
N GLN A 67 6.27 -3.62 13.63
CA GLN A 67 7.64 -3.69 14.15
C GLN A 67 8.33 -5.03 13.82
N ALA A 68 7.57 -6.13 13.75
CA ALA A 68 8.10 -7.44 13.41
C ALA A 68 8.82 -7.47 12.06
N VAL A 69 8.44 -6.61 11.12
CA VAL A 69 9.09 -6.50 9.80
C VAL A 69 10.51 -5.98 9.97
N ARG A 70 10.71 -4.93 10.78
CA ARG A 70 12.04 -4.37 11.06
C ARG A 70 12.92 -5.38 11.78
N ASP A 71 12.36 -6.06 12.78
CA ASP A 71 13.08 -7.07 13.55
C ASP A 71 13.59 -8.20 12.63
N ARG A 72 12.79 -8.58 11.65
CA ARG A 72 13.18 -9.57 10.64
C ARG A 72 14.35 -9.08 9.80
N TYR A 73 14.31 -7.82 9.35
CA TYR A 73 15.39 -7.24 8.55
C TYR A 73 16.70 -7.18 9.35
N VAL A 74 16.64 -6.79 10.62
CA VAL A 74 17.82 -6.74 11.50
C VAL A 74 18.41 -8.13 11.69
N LYS A 75 17.59 -9.14 11.90
CA LYS A 75 18.04 -10.54 12.00
C LYS A 75 18.70 -11.02 10.71
N MET A 76 18.12 -10.70 9.57
CA MET A 76 18.68 -11.08 8.27
C MET A 76 20.03 -10.41 8.03
N LYS A 77 20.24 -9.20 8.53
CA LYS A 77 21.51 -8.46 8.42
C LYS A 77 22.63 -9.12 9.21
N GLU A 78 22.32 -9.81 10.28
CA GLU A 78 23.30 -10.53 11.12
C GLU A 78 23.77 -11.85 10.50
N MET A 79 23.12 -12.32 9.45
CA MET A 79 23.46 -13.58 8.79
C MET A 79 24.66 -13.42 7.84
N PRO A 80 25.49 -14.49 7.64
CA PRO A 80 26.67 -14.40 6.77
C PRO A 80 26.38 -14.03 5.32
N ASP A 81 25.21 -14.39 4.81
CA ASP A 81 24.78 -14.14 3.44
C ASP A 81 23.75 -12.99 3.36
N ALA A 82 23.86 -12.00 4.26
CA ALA A 82 22.99 -10.85 4.27
C ALA A 82 23.03 -10.11 2.92
N LYS A 83 21.85 -9.79 2.40
CA LYS A 83 21.72 -9.07 1.12
C LYS A 83 22.12 -7.60 1.30
N PRO A 84 22.81 -6.98 0.31
CA PRO A 84 23.28 -5.61 0.45
C PRO A 84 22.16 -4.57 0.54
N ASN A 85 20.93 -4.91 0.16
CA ASN A 85 19.79 -3.97 0.21
C ASN A 85 19.08 -3.92 1.56
N LEU A 86 19.52 -4.67 2.57
CA LEU A 86 18.86 -4.71 3.89
C LEU A 86 18.88 -3.35 4.58
N ASP A 87 19.99 -2.61 4.48
CA ASP A 87 20.07 -1.26 5.06
C ASP A 87 19.04 -0.32 4.44
N ALA A 88 18.84 -0.40 3.12
CA ALA A 88 17.83 0.39 2.43
C ALA A 88 16.41 0.01 2.85
N LEU A 89 16.14 -1.28 3.10
CA LEU A 89 14.84 -1.75 3.60
C LEU A 89 14.55 -1.23 5.01
N ILE A 90 15.56 -1.23 5.89
CA ILE A 90 15.43 -0.71 7.25
C ILE A 90 15.18 0.79 7.21
N GLU A 91 15.92 1.53 6.39
CA GLU A 91 15.72 2.97 6.21
C GLU A 91 14.31 3.27 5.70
N ASN A 92 13.82 2.52 4.72
CA ASN A 92 12.45 2.68 4.23
C ASN A 92 11.42 2.44 5.35
N PHE A 93 11.64 1.41 6.19
CA PHE A 93 10.78 1.14 7.34
C PHE A 93 10.72 2.34 8.27
N ASP A 94 11.88 2.91 8.60
CA ASP A 94 11.99 4.04 9.52
C ASP A 94 11.29 5.29 8.94
N GLN A 95 11.40 5.52 7.63
CA GLN A 95 10.68 6.60 6.95
C GLN A 95 9.16 6.39 6.99
N ALA A 96 8.71 5.15 6.89
CA ALA A 96 7.29 4.81 6.89
C ALA A 96 6.62 4.98 8.26
N LEU A 97 7.38 5.09 9.36
CA LEU A 97 6.84 5.18 10.72
C LEU A 97 5.91 6.37 10.92
N SER A 98 6.15 7.48 10.23
CA SER A 98 5.35 8.69 10.33
C SER A 98 4.23 8.78 9.28
N HIS A 99 4.06 7.76 8.46
CA HIS A 99 3.04 7.74 7.40
C HIS A 99 1.90 6.76 7.73
N PRO A 100 0.66 7.08 7.33
CA PRO A 100 0.29 8.33 6.66
C PRO A 100 0.42 9.53 7.59
N ASP A 101 0.92 10.64 7.07
CA ASP A 101 1.00 11.89 7.81
C ASP A 101 -0.17 12.82 7.46
N GLN A 102 -0.19 14.01 8.06
CA GLN A 102 -1.25 14.98 7.81
C GLN A 102 -1.35 15.39 6.34
N GLU A 103 -0.21 15.52 5.67
CA GLU A 103 -0.18 15.88 4.24
C GLU A 103 -0.77 14.78 3.37
N ASP A 104 -0.47 13.50 3.66
CA ASP A 104 -1.03 12.37 2.95
C ASP A 104 -2.56 12.38 3.04
N LEU A 105 -3.09 12.61 4.25
CA LEU A 105 -4.54 12.64 4.48
C LEU A 105 -5.21 13.82 3.82
N GLU A 106 -4.55 14.98 3.79
CA GLU A 106 -5.08 16.17 3.10
C GLU A 106 -5.13 15.95 1.59
N ARG A 107 -4.15 15.30 0.99
CA ARG A 107 -4.18 14.95 -0.43
C ARG A 107 -5.33 14.01 -0.75
N LEU A 108 -5.54 12.99 0.07
CA LEU A 108 -6.66 12.08 -0.10
C LEU A 108 -7.99 12.82 -0.04
N ARG A 109 -8.15 13.67 0.96
CA ARG A 109 -9.36 14.48 1.13
C ARG A 109 -9.66 15.33 -0.11
N ARG A 110 -8.65 16.01 -0.65
CA ARG A 110 -8.80 16.84 -1.87
C ARG A 110 -9.24 16.02 -3.07
N MET A 111 -8.71 14.81 -3.21
CA MET A 111 -9.05 13.95 -4.34
C MET A 111 -10.49 13.44 -4.27
N ILE A 112 -11.00 13.18 -3.06
CA ILE A 112 -12.37 12.72 -2.87
C ILE A 112 -13.37 13.87 -3.04
N THR A 113 -13.06 15.04 -2.53
CA THR A 113 -13.99 16.20 -2.50
C THR A 113 -13.85 17.12 -3.71
N GLY A 114 -12.72 17.05 -4.37
CA GLY A 114 -12.43 17.90 -5.52
C GLY A 114 -12.81 17.28 -6.80
#